data_6c5c7fa3bd8f2539f19ebd49ffd31b08
#
_entry.id   6c5c7fa3bd8f2539f19ebd49ffd31b08
#
_cell.length_a   1.000
_cell.length_b   1.000
_cell.length_c   1.000
_cell.angle_alpha   90.00
_cell.angle_beta   90.00
_cell.angle_gamma   90.00
#
_symmetry.space_group_name_H-M   'P 1'
#
loop_
_entity.id
_entity.type
_entity.pdbx_description
1 polymer ?
#
loop_
_entity_poly.entity_id
_entity_poly.type
_entity_poly.pdbx_seq_one_letter_code
_entity_poly.pdbx_strand_id
1 'polypeptide(L)'
;MSKILCIDFDDTLYNRSTGEPVQGAPESLKQLKTDGYKILISSSRMNPELWGDLVKFREKEILEWMEKYNIPYDKIVPFKPPADLYIDDKALRFEGDWGKTLGEIKKRVPQ
;
A
#
# COMPACT_ATOMS: atom_id res chain seq x y z
N MET A 1 -20.81 4.39 8.73
CA MET A 1 -19.52 3.72 8.92
C MET A 1 -18.54 4.16 7.84
N SER A 2 -17.29 4.33 8.22
CA SER A 2 -16.26 4.71 7.27
C SER A 2 -15.92 3.55 6.33
N LYS A 3 -15.73 3.87 5.07
CA LYS A 3 -15.20 2.91 4.10
C LYS A 3 -13.69 2.76 4.35
N ILE A 4 -13.18 1.57 4.11
CA ILE A 4 -11.79 1.22 4.40
C ILE A 4 -11.01 1.05 3.10
N LEU A 5 -9.91 1.78 3.01
CA LEU A 5 -8.94 1.66 1.93
C LEU A 5 -7.67 1.02 2.48
N CYS A 6 -7.15 0.03 1.76
CA CYS A 6 -5.86 -0.56 2.08
C CYS A 6 -4.88 -0.15 0.97
N ILE A 7 -3.86 0.61 1.34
CA ILE A 7 -2.92 1.20 0.39
C ILE A 7 -1.54 0.60 0.61
N ASP A 8 -0.93 0.07 -0.45
CA ASP A 8 0.43 -0.45 -0.42
C ASP A 8 1.43 0.69 -0.21
N PHE A 9 2.57 0.38 0.43
CA PHE A 9 3.59 1.39 0.74
C PHE A 9 4.60 1.54 -0.39
N ASP A 10 5.40 0.50 -0.67
CA ASP A 10 6.47 0.60 -1.68
C ASP A 10 5.91 0.77 -3.08
N ASP A 11 6.39 1.79 -3.77
CA ASP A 11 6.00 2.18 -5.14
C ASP A 11 4.53 2.51 -5.37
N THR A 12 3.79 2.70 -4.27
CA THR A 12 2.46 3.29 -4.32
C THR A 12 2.45 4.63 -3.56
N LEU A 13 3.02 4.67 -2.36
CA LEU A 13 3.25 5.89 -1.60
C LEU A 13 4.71 6.32 -1.62
N TYR A 14 5.60 5.37 -1.38
CA TYR A 14 7.05 5.56 -1.28
C TYR A 14 7.69 5.17 -2.59
N ASN A 15 8.34 6.11 -3.25
CA ASN A 15 9.06 5.85 -4.49
C ASN A 15 10.43 5.24 -4.14
N ARG A 16 10.63 3.95 -4.43
CA ARG A 16 11.88 3.26 -4.10
C ARG A 16 13.10 3.80 -4.84
N SER A 17 12.89 4.46 -5.97
CA SER A 17 14.00 5.04 -6.74
C SER A 17 14.52 6.32 -6.11
N THR A 18 13.69 7.09 -5.43
CA THR A 18 14.06 8.40 -4.91
C THR A 18 13.99 8.51 -3.39
N GLY A 19 13.22 7.65 -2.74
CA GLY A 19 12.94 7.76 -1.31
C GLY A 19 11.91 8.82 -0.97
N GLU A 20 11.36 9.48 -1.98
CA GLU A 20 10.36 10.53 -1.81
C GLU A 20 8.96 10.01 -2.09
N PRO A 21 7.91 10.74 -1.69
CA PRO A 21 6.55 10.32 -2.02
C PRO A 21 6.31 10.26 -3.53
N VAL A 22 5.53 9.28 -3.95
CA VAL A 22 5.00 9.26 -5.31
C VAL A 22 4.16 10.53 -5.46
N GLN A 23 4.28 11.18 -6.62
CA GLN A 23 3.62 12.46 -6.87
C GLN A 23 2.12 12.37 -6.58
N GLY A 24 1.62 13.32 -5.79
CA GLY A 24 0.21 13.40 -5.43
C GLY A 24 -0.18 12.57 -4.22
N ALA A 25 0.69 11.70 -3.70
CA ALA A 25 0.32 10.82 -2.58
C ALA A 25 -0.02 11.60 -1.30
N PRO A 26 0.80 12.56 -0.83
CA PRO A 26 0.44 13.27 0.40
C PRO A 26 -0.89 14.01 0.30
N GLU A 27 -1.11 14.72 -0.79
CA GLU A 27 -2.32 15.51 -1.02
C GLU A 27 -3.55 14.61 -1.12
N SER A 28 -3.40 13.47 -1.81
CA SER A 28 -4.49 12.52 -2.00
C SER A 28 -4.92 11.88 -0.70
N LEU A 29 -3.97 11.46 0.14
CA LEU A 29 -4.33 10.85 1.43
C LEU A 29 -4.95 11.86 2.38
N LYS A 30 -4.49 13.12 2.36
CA LYS A 30 -5.13 14.18 3.13
C LYS A 30 -6.58 14.38 2.70
N GLN A 31 -6.83 14.39 1.41
CA GLN A 31 -8.18 14.52 0.88
C GLN A 31 -9.06 13.34 1.29
N LEU A 32 -8.53 12.12 1.19
CA LEU A 32 -9.26 10.92 1.59
C LEU A 32 -9.62 10.94 3.07
N LYS A 33 -8.71 11.37 3.94
CA LYS A 33 -9.01 11.50 5.37
C LYS A 33 -10.07 12.56 5.61
N THR A 34 -10.00 13.69 4.92
CA THR A 34 -11.01 14.73 5.00
C THR A 34 -12.38 14.21 4.57
N ASP A 35 -12.40 13.34 3.57
CA ASP A 35 -13.63 12.73 3.06
C ASP A 35 -14.17 11.60 3.95
N GLY A 36 -13.46 11.25 5.03
CA GLY A 36 -13.95 10.29 6.02
C GLY A 36 -13.51 8.85 5.82
N TYR A 37 -12.59 8.59 4.90
CA TYR A 37 -12.08 7.22 4.70
C TYR A 37 -11.16 6.79 5.82
N LYS A 38 -11.22 5.50 6.16
CA LYS A 38 -10.22 4.87 7.01
C LYS A 38 -9.10 4.34 6.11
N ILE A 39 -7.86 4.68 6.43
CA ILE A 39 -6.70 4.32 5.60
C ILE A 39 -5.81 3.36 6.37
N LEU A 40 -5.63 2.15 5.82
CA LEU A 40 -4.69 1.17 6.31
C LEU A 40 -3.53 1.10 5.31
N ILE A 41 -2.31 1.14 5.82
CA ILE A 41 -1.11 1.01 4.99
C ILE A 41 -0.60 -0.42 5.14
N SER A 42 -0.52 -1.17 4.06
CA SER A 42 0.04 -2.51 4.07
C SER A 42 1.47 -2.49 3.55
N SER A 43 2.34 -3.23 4.23
CA SER A 43 3.74 -3.31 3.82
C SER A 43 4.36 -4.63 4.21
N SER A 44 5.07 -5.25 3.27
CA SER A 44 5.86 -6.45 3.53
C SER A 44 7.03 -6.18 4.49
N ARG A 45 7.38 -4.90 4.69
CA ARG A 45 8.39 -4.51 5.70
C ARG A 45 7.94 -4.86 7.12
N MET A 46 6.64 -5.06 7.32
CA MET A 46 6.04 -5.42 8.60
C MET A 46 5.91 -6.94 8.78
N ASN A 47 6.28 -7.73 7.77
CA ASN A 47 6.09 -9.18 7.80
C ASN A 47 7.24 -9.85 8.58
N PRO A 48 6.97 -10.46 9.75
CA PRO A 48 8.02 -11.10 10.55
C PRO A 48 8.64 -12.33 9.88
N GLU A 49 7.95 -12.97 8.94
CA GLU A 49 8.52 -14.09 8.19
C GLU A 49 9.67 -13.63 7.29
N LEU A 50 9.64 -12.37 6.84
CA LEU A 50 10.69 -11.81 6.00
C LEU A 50 11.78 -11.11 6.80
N TRP A 51 11.40 -10.43 7.89
CA TRP A 51 12.29 -9.51 8.60
C TRP A 51 12.62 -9.94 10.03
N GLY A 52 11.86 -10.92 10.59
CA GLY A 52 12.14 -11.42 11.95
C GLY A 52 12.14 -10.29 12.98
N ASP A 53 13.23 -10.22 13.77
CA ASP A 53 13.36 -9.20 14.81
C ASP A 53 13.53 -7.79 14.26
N LEU A 54 13.79 -7.63 12.96
CA LEU A 54 13.95 -6.33 12.32
C LEU A 54 12.62 -5.65 12.01
N VAL A 55 11.49 -6.32 12.24
CA VAL A 55 10.16 -5.75 11.95
C VAL A 55 9.96 -4.41 12.66
N LYS A 56 10.35 -4.31 13.93
CA LYS A 56 10.18 -3.04 14.67
C LYS A 56 11.01 -1.92 14.08
N PHE A 57 12.19 -2.23 13.59
CA PHE A 57 13.04 -1.26 12.90
C PHE A 57 12.42 -0.83 11.58
N ARG A 58 11.88 -1.79 10.82
CA ARG A 58 11.21 -1.50 9.55
C ARG A 58 9.93 -0.66 9.76
N GLU A 59 9.18 -0.97 10.81
CA GLU A 59 8.01 -0.18 11.18
C GLU A 59 8.39 1.26 11.48
N LYS A 60 9.46 1.45 12.26
CA LYS A 60 9.95 2.78 12.61
C LYS A 60 10.31 3.59 11.36
N GLU A 61 10.94 2.96 10.37
CA GLU A 61 11.27 3.60 9.11
C GLU A 61 10.01 4.16 8.43
N ILE A 62 8.94 3.34 8.37
CA ILE A 62 7.69 3.75 7.75
C ILE A 62 7.05 4.91 8.52
N LEU A 63 6.97 4.78 9.85
CA LEU A 63 6.36 5.82 10.69
C LEU A 63 7.09 7.16 10.57
N GLU A 64 8.41 7.15 10.62
CA GLU A 64 9.22 8.37 10.49
C GLU A 64 9.06 9.00 9.10
N TRP A 65 9.01 8.18 8.07
CA TRP A 65 8.83 8.66 6.72
C TRP A 65 7.44 9.30 6.51
N MET A 66 6.38 8.64 7.00
CA MET A 66 5.02 9.18 6.91
C MET A 66 4.92 10.51 7.65
N GLU A 67 5.54 10.61 8.82
CA GLU A 67 5.56 11.85 9.59
C GLU A 67 6.34 12.96 8.88
N LYS A 68 7.49 12.63 8.32
CA LYS A 68 8.33 13.58 7.58
C LYS A 68 7.57 14.28 6.47
N TYR A 69 6.72 13.54 5.75
CA TYR A 69 5.98 14.07 4.62
C TYR A 69 4.53 14.43 4.96
N ASN A 70 4.16 14.39 6.24
CA ASN A 70 2.82 14.73 6.71
C ASN A 70 1.72 13.96 5.99
N ILE A 71 1.94 12.65 5.80
CA ILE A 71 0.97 11.78 5.16
C ILE A 71 0.09 11.13 6.21
N PRO A 72 -1.22 11.41 6.23
CA PRO A 72 -2.12 10.84 7.25
C PRO A 72 -2.51 9.41 6.90
N TYR A 73 -2.73 8.62 7.94
CA TYR A 73 -3.21 7.25 7.84
C TYR A 73 -3.75 6.82 9.19
N ASP A 74 -4.45 5.69 9.25
CA ASP A 74 -4.99 5.21 10.52
C ASP A 74 -4.12 4.12 11.14
N LYS A 75 -3.60 3.18 10.34
CA LYS A 75 -2.82 2.06 10.86
C LYS A 75 -1.92 1.48 9.78
N ILE A 76 -0.77 0.94 10.20
CA ILE A 76 0.13 0.16 9.35
C ILE A 76 -0.07 -1.31 9.69
N VAL A 77 -0.24 -2.15 8.69
CA VAL A 77 -0.53 -3.57 8.85
C VAL A 77 0.45 -4.43 8.05
N PRO A 78 0.79 -5.65 8.57
CA PRO A 78 1.75 -6.52 7.88
C PRO A 78 1.16 -7.31 6.73
N PHE A 79 -0.16 -7.49 6.73
CA PHE A 79 -0.86 -8.29 5.74
C PHE A 79 -2.02 -7.49 5.16
N LYS A 80 -2.55 -7.97 4.04
CA LYS A 80 -3.69 -7.33 3.40
C LYS A 80 -4.98 -7.64 4.21
N PRO A 81 -5.53 -6.67 4.93
CA PRO A 81 -6.72 -6.88 5.75
C PRO A 81 -7.99 -6.78 4.90
N PRO A 82 -9.15 -7.15 5.46
CA PRO A 82 -10.41 -6.84 4.80
C PRO A 82 -10.53 -5.33 4.57
N ALA A 83 -10.89 -4.94 3.36
CA ALA A 83 -11.05 -3.53 2.99
C ALA A 83 -12.05 -3.41 1.85
N ASP A 84 -12.57 -2.20 1.64
CA ASP A 84 -13.49 -1.94 0.53
C ASP A 84 -12.74 -1.83 -0.79
N LEU A 85 -11.47 -1.42 -0.75
CA LEU A 85 -10.65 -1.28 -1.96
C LEU A 85 -9.17 -1.40 -1.59
N TYR A 86 -8.40 -2.02 -2.47
CA TYR A 86 -6.94 -2.15 -2.34
C TYR A 86 -6.26 -1.34 -3.44
N ILE A 87 -5.31 -0.49 -3.05
CA ILE A 87 -4.52 0.32 -3.98
C ILE A 87 -3.09 -0.21 -3.94
N ASP A 88 -2.62 -0.76 -5.05
CA ASP A 88 -1.35 -1.49 -5.14
C ASP A 88 -0.76 -1.34 -6.54
N ASP A 89 0.56 -1.22 -6.62
CA ASP A 89 1.27 -1.02 -7.88
C ASP A 89 1.38 -2.29 -8.74
N LYS A 90 1.16 -3.47 -8.14
CA LYS A 90 1.34 -4.76 -8.83
C LYS A 90 0.07 -5.57 -8.99
N ALA A 91 -1.02 -5.13 -8.41
CA ALA A 91 -2.25 -5.90 -8.39
C ALA A 91 -2.91 -5.95 -9.77
N LEU A 92 -3.51 -7.10 -10.07
CA LEU A 92 -4.37 -7.28 -11.20
C LEU A 92 -5.78 -7.51 -10.69
N ARG A 93 -6.72 -6.69 -11.13
CA ARG A 93 -8.10 -6.86 -10.73
C ARG A 93 -8.73 -8.06 -11.43
N PHE A 94 -9.23 -9.00 -10.65
CA PHE A 94 -9.95 -10.14 -11.19
C PHE A 94 -11.38 -9.70 -11.54
N GLU A 95 -11.76 -9.90 -12.81
CA GLU A 95 -13.07 -9.49 -13.32
C GLU A 95 -14.02 -10.68 -13.55
N GLY A 96 -13.71 -11.82 -12.94
CA GLY A 96 -14.55 -13.01 -13.06
C GLY A 96 -14.24 -13.89 -14.28
N ASP A 97 -13.20 -13.58 -15.02
CA ASP A 97 -12.83 -14.29 -16.25
C ASP A 97 -11.37 -14.75 -16.18
N TRP A 98 -11.16 -16.06 -15.97
CA TRP A 98 -9.81 -16.61 -15.88
C TRP A 98 -9.08 -16.62 -17.23
N GLY A 99 -9.79 -16.72 -18.34
CA GLY A 99 -9.15 -16.63 -19.66
C GLY A 99 -8.51 -15.27 -19.87
N LYS A 100 -9.24 -14.22 -19.53
CA LYS A 100 -8.72 -12.84 -19.60
C LYS A 100 -7.57 -12.65 -18.62
N THR A 101 -7.70 -13.16 -17.41
CA THR A 101 -6.67 -13.06 -16.38
C THR A 101 -5.38 -13.76 -16.81
N LEU A 102 -5.46 -14.97 -17.38
CA LEU A 102 -4.30 -15.68 -17.91
C LEU A 102 -3.58 -14.85 -18.99
N GLY A 103 -4.35 -14.23 -19.89
CA GLY A 103 -3.78 -13.38 -20.93
C GLY A 103 -3.00 -12.20 -20.35
N GLU A 104 -3.56 -11.56 -19.34
CA GLU A 104 -2.91 -10.44 -18.67
C GLU A 104 -1.65 -10.87 -17.92
N ILE A 105 -1.68 -12.02 -17.26
CA ILE A 105 -0.51 -12.57 -16.57
C ILE A 105 0.65 -12.78 -17.54
N LYS A 106 0.38 -13.44 -18.67
CA LYS A 106 1.40 -13.73 -19.68
C LYS A 106 1.98 -12.46 -20.31
N LYS A 107 1.15 -11.43 -20.43
CA LYS A 107 1.55 -10.15 -20.98
C LYS A 107 2.42 -9.36 -20.00
N ARG A 108 2.05 -9.33 -18.71
CA ARG A 108 2.71 -8.52 -17.69
C ARG A 108 3.93 -9.20 -17.08
N VAL A 109 3.89 -10.53 -16.96
CA VAL A 109 4.95 -11.31 -16.30
C VAL A 109 5.29 -12.52 -17.19
N PRO A 110 5.83 -12.32 -18.39
CA PRO A 110 6.18 -13.44 -19.27
C PRO A 110 7.30 -14.27 -18.67
N GLN A 111 7.22 -15.58 -18.86
CA GLN A 111 8.26 -16.53 -18.41
C GLN A 111 9.38 -16.63 -19.43
#